data_382e1e4db104831eff7a120e060a9672
#
_entry.id   382e1e4db104831eff7a120e060a9672
#
_cell.length_a   1.000
_cell.length_b   1.000
_cell.length_c   1.000
_cell.angle_alpha   90.00
_cell.angle_beta   90.00
_cell.angle_gamma   90.00
#
_symmetry.space_group_name_H-M   'P 1'
#
loop_
_entity.id
_entity.type
_entity.pdbx_description
1 polymer ?
#
loop_
_entity_poly.entity_id
_entity_poly.type
_entity_poly.pdbx_seq_one_letter_code
_entity_poly.pdbx_strand_id
1 'polypeptide(L)'
;MTKKYIFVTGGVLSGVGKGITAASIGAVLQAKGIAVSAQKCDPYLNVDAGLLNPKEHGECFVTKDGAETDLDLGHYERFLDLELTRKNTTLSGRLLRDLIADERAGKFGGQTVQMVPHLTNSIKVAIREAAEGDVHIVEIGGTVGDYEGLSFIEAIRGFALDVGRDNCLFVHVVYVPFLEASHEYKTKPAQNALADLRGFGIMPDVVAVRTEGHDKPPRSIGEKIAISSGVRQEGIIMMPNVDTVYEVPLTVYRDLGKLLGEFTDNSVEPNLQRWKRLAQRDTTEYAKRVTVGLVAKYIDNSDTYLSVTEALKSAAWANKSEISIKWINAETASEADFASVDAIVVPGGFGTRGVEGKIKAAEYCIKNNKPYLGICLGLQASVIAAARLGGVANANSEEFGAEPGANVVYIMDGQQGKQSTGGTMRLGDYSAVLKSGSLAAKIYGKTEVIERHRHRQLEIGRASCRERV
;
A
#
# COMPACT_ATOMS: atom_id res chain seq x y z
N MET A 1 -25.58 -9.66 -14.63
CA MET A 1 -25.86 -9.26 -13.22
C MET A 1 -25.72 -7.76 -13.09
N THR A 2 -26.50 -7.12 -12.24
CA THR A 2 -26.30 -5.72 -11.89
C THR A 2 -25.02 -5.60 -11.09
N LYS A 3 -24.15 -4.65 -11.42
CA LYS A 3 -22.89 -4.44 -10.70
C LYS A 3 -23.13 -4.09 -9.23
N LYS A 4 -22.40 -4.71 -8.33
CA LYS A 4 -22.46 -4.48 -6.89
C LYS A 4 -21.27 -3.64 -6.43
N TYR A 5 -21.47 -2.85 -5.38
CA TYR A 5 -20.48 -1.96 -4.80
C TYR A 5 -20.34 -2.21 -3.30
N ILE A 6 -19.10 -2.27 -2.82
CA ILE A 6 -18.81 -2.39 -1.38
C ILE A 6 -18.01 -1.17 -0.95
N PHE A 7 -18.58 -0.37 -0.07
CA PHE A 7 -17.93 0.81 0.47
C PHE A 7 -17.35 0.50 1.85
N VAL A 8 -16.02 0.62 1.98
CA VAL A 8 -15.32 0.40 3.24
C VAL A 8 -14.91 1.75 3.81
N THR A 9 -15.46 2.10 4.96
CA THR A 9 -15.19 3.33 5.70
C THR A 9 -14.57 2.99 7.06
N GLY A 10 -13.97 3.96 7.73
CA GLY A 10 -13.41 3.72 9.06
C GLY A 10 -13.71 4.85 10.04
N GLY A 11 -13.72 4.50 11.30
CA GLY A 11 -13.90 5.43 12.40
C GLY A 11 -12.92 5.18 13.53
N VAL A 12 -12.85 6.12 14.47
CA VAL A 12 -12.01 6.16 15.66
C VAL A 12 -10.57 6.62 15.38
N LEU A 13 -9.83 5.96 14.47
CA LEU A 13 -8.43 6.31 14.15
C LEU A 13 -8.05 5.89 12.73
N SER A 14 -7.02 6.50 12.17
CA SER A 14 -6.35 6.06 10.95
C SER A 14 -5.58 4.76 11.21
N GLY A 15 -5.27 3.99 10.16
CA GLY A 15 -4.56 2.71 10.32
C GLY A 15 -5.39 1.59 10.98
N VAL A 16 -6.71 1.76 11.10
CA VAL A 16 -7.61 0.76 11.75
C VAL A 16 -7.75 -0.56 10.97
N GLY A 17 -7.12 -0.66 9.79
CA GLY A 17 -7.13 -1.88 8.96
C GLY A 17 -8.20 -1.90 7.88
N LYS A 18 -8.67 -0.75 7.39
CA LYS A 18 -9.61 -0.65 6.25
C LYS A 18 -9.10 -1.38 5.02
N GLY A 19 -7.83 -1.10 4.61
CA GLY A 19 -7.22 -1.68 3.41
C GLY A 19 -7.18 -3.20 3.43
N ILE A 20 -6.71 -3.78 4.53
CA ILE A 20 -6.70 -5.24 4.72
C ILE A 20 -8.11 -5.82 4.76
N THR A 21 -9.06 -5.12 5.38
CA THR A 21 -10.47 -5.55 5.40
C THR A 21 -11.07 -5.55 3.99
N ALA A 22 -10.87 -4.47 3.23
CA ALA A 22 -11.31 -4.34 1.84
C ALA A 22 -10.70 -5.44 0.94
N ALA A 23 -9.37 -5.59 1.01
CA ALA A 23 -8.65 -6.62 0.27
C ALA A 23 -9.11 -8.05 0.63
N SER A 24 -9.38 -8.31 1.91
CA SER A 24 -9.83 -9.62 2.39
C SER A 24 -11.26 -9.96 1.94
N ILE A 25 -12.16 -8.98 1.93
CA ILE A 25 -13.50 -9.14 1.36
C ILE A 25 -13.40 -9.48 -0.13
N GLY A 26 -12.58 -8.75 -0.86
CA GLY A 26 -12.33 -9.02 -2.28
C GLY A 26 -11.76 -10.42 -2.53
N ALA A 27 -10.81 -10.84 -1.71
CA ALA A 27 -10.21 -12.18 -1.80
C ALA A 27 -11.22 -13.31 -1.57
N VAL A 28 -12.15 -13.14 -0.63
CA VAL A 28 -13.24 -14.09 -0.39
C VAL A 28 -14.17 -14.13 -1.60
N LEU A 29 -14.54 -13.00 -2.17
CA LEU A 29 -15.41 -12.93 -3.35
C LEU A 29 -14.75 -13.54 -4.58
N GLN A 30 -13.47 -13.28 -4.83
CA GLN A 30 -12.70 -13.94 -5.89
C GLN A 30 -12.64 -15.46 -5.70
N ALA A 31 -12.45 -15.92 -4.44
CA ALA A 31 -12.47 -17.36 -4.12
C ALA A 31 -13.81 -18.02 -4.38
N LYS A 32 -14.91 -17.24 -4.46
CA LYS A 32 -16.27 -17.67 -4.91
C LYS A 32 -16.45 -17.57 -6.43
N GLY A 33 -15.42 -17.17 -7.18
CA GLY A 33 -15.47 -17.02 -8.64
C GLY A 33 -16.07 -15.68 -9.12
N ILE A 34 -16.18 -14.67 -8.25
CA ILE A 34 -16.71 -13.34 -8.59
C ILE A 34 -15.56 -12.45 -9.07
N ALA A 35 -15.75 -11.75 -10.18
CA ALA A 35 -14.80 -10.77 -10.69
C ALA A 35 -14.85 -9.51 -9.81
N VAL A 36 -13.70 -9.17 -9.19
CA VAL A 36 -13.59 -8.05 -8.24
C VAL A 36 -12.62 -7.02 -8.75
N SER A 37 -12.95 -5.75 -8.58
CA SER A 37 -12.02 -4.61 -8.70
C SER A 37 -12.00 -3.80 -7.40
N ALA A 38 -10.93 -3.06 -7.16
CA ALA A 38 -10.75 -2.27 -5.95
C ALA A 38 -10.29 -0.84 -6.26
N GLN A 39 -10.69 0.11 -5.43
CA GLN A 39 -10.31 1.52 -5.52
C GLN A 39 -10.09 2.11 -4.13
N LYS A 40 -9.05 2.95 -4.03
CA LYS A 40 -8.78 3.81 -2.87
C LYS A 40 -9.24 5.23 -3.17
N CYS A 41 -9.98 5.81 -2.26
CA CYS A 41 -10.39 7.21 -2.28
C CYS A 41 -9.81 7.93 -1.08
N ASP A 42 -8.84 8.82 -1.29
CA ASP A 42 -8.15 9.54 -0.22
C ASP A 42 -8.57 11.02 -0.16
N PRO A 43 -8.99 11.49 1.02
CA PRO A 43 -9.58 12.82 1.16
C PRO A 43 -8.57 13.97 1.25
N TYR A 44 -7.27 13.71 1.41
CA TYR A 44 -6.29 14.79 1.53
C TYR A 44 -6.08 15.57 0.22
N LEU A 45 -5.56 16.81 0.36
CA LEU A 45 -5.44 17.78 -0.76
C LEU A 45 -4.21 17.56 -1.64
N ASN A 46 -3.46 16.50 -1.42
CA ASN A 46 -2.36 16.13 -2.30
C ASN A 46 -2.90 15.67 -3.67
N VAL A 47 -2.20 16.03 -4.74
CA VAL A 47 -2.57 15.64 -6.11
C VAL A 47 -2.25 14.16 -6.37
N ASP A 48 -1.16 13.69 -5.76
CA ASP A 48 -0.71 12.30 -5.74
C ASP A 48 0.03 12.00 -4.42
N ALA A 49 0.41 10.75 -4.19
CA ALA A 49 1.10 10.33 -2.98
C ALA A 49 2.64 10.50 -3.06
N GLY A 50 3.18 10.98 -4.18
CA GLY A 50 4.63 11.00 -4.42
C GLY A 50 5.42 11.92 -3.49
N LEU A 51 4.79 12.95 -2.93
CA LEU A 51 5.40 13.90 -2.01
C LEU A 51 4.98 13.69 -0.55
N LEU A 52 4.18 12.66 -0.26
CA LEU A 52 3.81 12.33 1.12
C LEU A 52 5.02 11.84 1.92
N ASN A 53 5.02 12.14 3.21
CA ASN A 53 6.08 11.72 4.12
C ASN A 53 5.95 10.20 4.41
N PRO A 54 6.94 9.37 4.03
CA PRO A 54 6.86 7.93 4.26
C PRO A 54 6.80 7.52 5.74
N LYS A 55 7.23 8.38 6.66
CA LYS A 55 7.09 8.12 8.11
C LYS A 55 5.64 8.12 8.59
N GLU A 56 4.79 8.90 7.92
CA GLU A 56 3.38 9.10 8.30
C GLU A 56 2.43 8.23 7.50
N HIS A 57 2.74 8.03 6.21
CA HIS A 57 1.85 7.38 5.24
C HIS A 57 2.35 6.00 4.77
N GLY A 58 3.52 5.54 5.22
CA GLY A 58 4.12 4.32 4.73
C GLY A 58 4.74 4.48 3.34
N GLU A 59 4.89 3.38 2.61
CA GLU A 59 5.49 3.41 1.26
C GLU A 59 4.60 4.10 0.23
N CYS A 60 5.22 4.85 -0.69
CA CYS A 60 4.55 5.28 -1.90
C CYS A 60 4.54 4.11 -2.89
N PHE A 61 3.36 3.55 -3.14
CA PHE A 61 3.16 2.47 -4.09
C PHE A 61 2.97 3.04 -5.50
N VAL A 62 3.56 2.41 -6.51
CA VAL A 62 3.43 2.86 -7.91
C VAL A 62 2.65 1.83 -8.72
N THR A 63 1.60 2.26 -9.42
CA THR A 63 0.83 1.41 -10.30
C THR A 63 1.58 1.12 -11.61
N LYS A 64 1.11 0.14 -12.40
CA LYS A 64 1.76 -0.22 -13.67
C LYS A 64 1.82 0.93 -14.68
N ASP A 65 0.84 1.82 -14.67
CA ASP A 65 0.77 3.01 -15.54
C ASP A 65 1.40 4.27 -14.91
N GLY A 66 2.11 4.11 -13.78
CA GLY A 66 2.92 5.15 -13.16
C GLY A 66 2.18 6.14 -12.25
N ALA A 67 1.04 5.78 -11.69
CA ALA A 67 0.45 6.58 -10.62
C ALA A 67 1.20 6.33 -9.31
N GLU A 68 1.56 7.42 -8.60
CA GLU A 68 2.08 7.39 -7.24
C GLU A 68 0.90 7.39 -6.27
N THR A 69 0.79 6.35 -5.45
CA THR A 69 -0.40 6.04 -4.66
C THR A 69 -0.07 5.67 -3.22
N ASP A 70 -1.10 5.60 -2.40
CA ASP A 70 -1.02 5.08 -1.03
C ASP A 70 -0.66 3.57 -1.03
N LEU A 71 -0.09 3.10 0.09
CA LEU A 71 0.35 1.72 0.29
C LEU A 71 -0.78 0.68 0.17
N ASP A 72 -2.03 1.08 0.40
CA ASP A 72 -3.19 0.18 0.33
C ASP A 72 -3.36 -0.47 -1.04
N LEU A 73 -2.96 0.23 -2.13
CA LEU A 73 -2.98 -0.37 -3.45
C LEU A 73 -2.04 -1.58 -3.55
N GLY A 74 -0.93 -1.57 -2.83
CA GLY A 74 -0.06 -2.74 -2.69
C GLY A 74 -0.75 -3.91 -2.00
N HIS A 75 -1.58 -3.65 -0.99
CA HIS A 75 -2.42 -4.69 -0.37
C HIS A 75 -3.42 -5.26 -1.38
N TYR A 76 -4.08 -4.40 -2.17
CA TYR A 76 -5.04 -4.87 -3.17
C TYR A 76 -4.35 -5.73 -4.23
N GLU A 77 -3.20 -5.33 -4.78
CA GLU A 77 -2.46 -6.15 -5.73
C GLU A 77 -2.05 -7.50 -5.14
N ARG A 78 -1.53 -7.51 -3.90
CA ARG A 78 -1.11 -8.76 -3.22
C ARG A 78 -2.26 -9.71 -2.92
N PHE A 79 -3.40 -9.18 -2.48
CA PHE A 79 -4.54 -9.99 -2.07
C PHE A 79 -5.39 -10.42 -3.26
N LEU A 80 -5.60 -9.54 -4.23
CA LEU A 80 -6.53 -9.78 -5.34
C LEU A 80 -5.84 -10.27 -6.62
N ASP A 81 -4.48 -10.31 -6.62
CA ASP A 81 -3.70 -10.70 -7.80
C ASP A 81 -4.09 -9.89 -9.05
N LEU A 82 -4.23 -8.58 -8.85
CA LEU A 82 -4.60 -7.60 -9.88
C LEU A 82 -3.41 -6.69 -10.17
N GLU A 83 -3.37 -6.17 -11.38
CA GLU A 83 -2.51 -5.04 -11.74
C GLU A 83 -3.33 -3.76 -11.77
N LEU A 84 -3.09 -2.88 -10.78
CA LEU A 84 -3.84 -1.65 -10.64
C LEU A 84 -3.28 -0.52 -11.49
N THR A 85 -4.13 0.46 -11.76
CA THR A 85 -3.85 1.63 -12.57
C THR A 85 -4.25 2.92 -11.84
N ARG A 86 -3.97 4.05 -12.46
CA ARG A 86 -4.39 5.39 -11.99
C ARG A 86 -5.88 5.50 -11.69
N LYS A 87 -6.73 4.71 -12.34
CA LYS A 87 -8.17 4.68 -12.08
C LYS A 87 -8.52 4.15 -10.69
N ASN A 88 -7.65 3.31 -10.15
CA ASN A 88 -7.86 2.67 -8.85
C ASN A 88 -7.48 3.54 -7.65
N THR A 89 -7.07 4.79 -7.89
CA THR A 89 -6.80 5.78 -6.83
C THR A 89 -7.46 7.11 -7.16
N THR A 90 -8.15 7.69 -6.19
CA THR A 90 -8.85 8.97 -6.33
C THR A 90 -8.53 9.85 -5.12
N LEU A 91 -7.89 11.00 -5.38
CA LEU A 91 -7.50 11.96 -4.35
C LEU A 91 -8.29 13.27 -4.49
N SER A 92 -8.69 13.86 -3.36
CA SER A 92 -9.40 15.17 -3.33
C SER A 92 -8.64 16.24 -4.08
N GLY A 93 -7.32 16.34 -3.86
CA GLY A 93 -6.51 17.41 -4.50
C GLY A 93 -6.54 17.35 -6.02
N ARG A 94 -6.49 16.14 -6.60
CA ARG A 94 -6.62 15.95 -8.06
C ARG A 94 -7.99 16.36 -8.55
N LEU A 95 -9.06 15.89 -7.89
CA LEU A 95 -10.43 16.23 -8.29
C LEU A 95 -10.73 17.72 -8.18
N LEU A 96 -10.27 18.37 -7.11
CA LEU A 96 -10.43 19.82 -6.90
C LEU A 96 -9.66 20.63 -7.96
N ARG A 97 -8.41 20.24 -8.25
CA ARG A 97 -7.61 20.88 -9.31
C ARG A 97 -8.34 20.81 -10.65
N ASP A 98 -8.84 19.64 -11.00
CA ASP A 98 -9.50 19.40 -12.28
C ASP A 98 -10.86 20.14 -12.33
N LEU A 99 -11.61 20.15 -11.22
CA LEU A 99 -12.87 20.91 -11.09
C LEU A 99 -12.66 22.43 -11.25
N ILE A 100 -11.61 22.98 -10.62
CA ILE A 100 -11.24 24.39 -10.74
C ILE A 100 -10.79 24.71 -12.18
N ALA A 101 -10.02 23.82 -12.81
CA ALA A 101 -9.61 23.98 -14.20
C ALA A 101 -10.81 23.99 -15.15
N ASP A 102 -11.80 23.14 -14.92
CA ASP A 102 -13.06 23.10 -15.68
C ASP A 102 -13.90 24.36 -15.48
N GLU A 103 -13.95 24.90 -14.26
CA GLU A 103 -14.59 26.19 -13.98
C GLU A 103 -13.91 27.31 -14.76
N ARG A 104 -12.57 27.41 -14.69
CA ARG A 104 -11.80 28.42 -15.44
C ARG A 104 -11.94 28.29 -16.96
N ALA A 105 -12.16 27.06 -17.44
CA ALA A 105 -12.45 26.79 -18.85
C ALA A 105 -13.91 27.12 -19.27
N GLY A 106 -14.76 27.59 -18.35
CA GLY A 106 -16.14 27.95 -18.62
C GLY A 106 -17.12 26.78 -18.79
N LYS A 107 -16.75 25.58 -18.42
CA LYS A 107 -17.58 24.37 -18.63
C LYS A 107 -18.90 24.41 -17.85
N PHE A 108 -19.03 25.23 -16.83
CA PHE A 108 -20.23 25.30 -15.99
C PHE A 108 -21.19 26.44 -16.42
N GLY A 109 -20.89 27.16 -17.50
CA GLY A 109 -21.82 28.18 -18.09
C GLY A 109 -22.28 29.25 -17.12
N GLY A 110 -21.46 29.68 -16.16
CA GLY A 110 -21.76 30.69 -15.14
C GLY A 110 -22.50 30.16 -13.90
N GLN A 111 -22.70 28.85 -13.76
CA GLN A 111 -23.24 28.25 -12.54
C GLN A 111 -22.26 28.40 -11.37
N THR A 112 -22.79 28.54 -10.15
CA THR A 112 -21.99 28.48 -8.93
C THR A 112 -21.50 27.04 -8.72
N VAL A 113 -20.17 26.86 -8.76
CA VAL A 113 -19.55 25.55 -8.50
C VAL A 113 -19.41 25.33 -7.01
N GLN A 114 -19.88 24.19 -6.52
CA GLN A 114 -19.99 23.84 -5.10
C GLN A 114 -19.44 22.44 -4.82
N MET A 115 -19.13 22.16 -3.55
CA MET A 115 -18.72 20.80 -3.14
C MET A 115 -19.81 19.77 -3.46
N VAL A 116 -21.07 20.09 -3.18
CA VAL A 116 -22.26 19.36 -3.58
C VAL A 116 -23.07 20.24 -4.54
N PRO A 117 -23.38 19.81 -5.77
CA PRO A 117 -23.16 18.46 -6.31
C PRO A 117 -21.87 18.29 -7.12
N HIS A 118 -21.08 19.32 -7.39
CA HIS A 118 -20.04 19.27 -8.43
C HIS A 118 -18.88 18.33 -8.06
N LEU A 119 -18.25 18.51 -6.88
CA LEU A 119 -17.16 17.64 -6.43
C LEU A 119 -17.68 16.23 -6.15
N THR A 120 -18.85 16.09 -5.49
CA THR A 120 -19.44 14.79 -5.22
C THR A 120 -19.78 14.03 -6.50
N ASN A 121 -20.21 14.71 -7.56
CA ASN A 121 -20.42 14.10 -8.87
C ASN A 121 -19.10 13.64 -9.51
N SER A 122 -18.02 14.44 -9.40
CA SER A 122 -16.70 14.02 -9.87
C SER A 122 -16.21 12.75 -9.15
N ILE A 123 -16.44 12.64 -7.84
CA ILE A 123 -16.15 11.42 -7.07
C ILE A 123 -16.98 10.22 -7.58
N LYS A 124 -18.29 10.42 -7.78
CA LYS A 124 -19.17 9.36 -8.30
C LYS A 124 -18.75 8.89 -9.70
N VAL A 125 -18.32 9.82 -10.56
CA VAL A 125 -17.79 9.46 -11.89
C VAL A 125 -16.53 8.64 -11.76
N ALA A 126 -15.57 9.06 -10.92
CA ALA A 126 -14.33 8.32 -10.69
C ALA A 126 -14.58 6.91 -10.17
N ILE A 127 -15.58 6.71 -9.29
CA ILE A 127 -15.99 5.38 -8.79
C ILE A 127 -16.55 4.53 -9.95
N ARG A 128 -17.40 5.09 -10.81
CA ARG A 128 -17.96 4.35 -11.96
C ARG A 128 -16.89 3.97 -12.98
N GLU A 129 -15.94 4.85 -13.26
CA GLU A 129 -14.86 4.62 -14.24
C GLU A 129 -13.84 3.59 -13.77
N ALA A 130 -13.62 3.46 -12.46
CA ALA A 130 -12.75 2.46 -11.88
C ALA A 130 -13.42 1.09 -11.71
N ALA A 131 -14.77 1.06 -11.76
CA ALA A 131 -15.55 -0.14 -11.48
C ALA A 131 -15.49 -1.15 -12.64
N GLU A 132 -14.68 -2.18 -12.48
CA GLU A 132 -14.58 -3.32 -13.36
C GLU A 132 -15.15 -4.60 -12.71
N GLY A 133 -15.46 -5.64 -13.47
CA GLY A 133 -16.01 -6.89 -12.95
C GLY A 133 -17.40 -6.78 -12.37
N ASP A 134 -17.77 -7.75 -11.53
CA ASP A 134 -19.11 -7.92 -10.95
C ASP A 134 -19.26 -7.10 -9.66
N VAL A 135 -18.20 -7.02 -8.85
CA VAL A 135 -18.15 -6.29 -7.59
C VAL A 135 -16.99 -5.30 -7.60
N HIS A 136 -17.30 -4.04 -7.26
CA HIS A 136 -16.30 -3.00 -7.08
C HIS A 136 -16.21 -2.59 -5.60
N ILE A 137 -15.01 -2.69 -5.03
CA ILE A 137 -14.73 -2.35 -3.63
C ILE A 137 -14.08 -0.97 -3.58
N VAL A 138 -14.68 -0.06 -2.83
CA VAL A 138 -14.19 1.31 -2.67
C VAL A 138 -13.84 1.54 -1.20
N GLU A 139 -12.57 1.76 -0.92
CA GLU A 139 -12.12 2.17 0.41
C GLU A 139 -12.06 3.69 0.49
N ILE A 140 -12.67 4.26 1.52
CA ILE A 140 -12.58 5.68 1.84
C ILE A 140 -11.49 5.88 2.89
N GLY A 141 -10.45 6.62 2.54
CA GLY A 141 -9.35 7.01 3.43
C GLY A 141 -9.82 7.96 4.54
N GLY A 142 -8.96 8.16 5.53
CA GLY A 142 -9.27 8.99 6.68
C GLY A 142 -10.27 8.37 7.65
N THR A 143 -10.80 9.20 8.54
CA THR A 143 -11.77 8.83 9.58
C THR A 143 -13.10 9.53 9.28
N VAL A 144 -14.19 8.81 9.42
CA VAL A 144 -15.53 9.42 9.27
C VAL A 144 -15.72 10.49 10.35
N GLY A 145 -16.08 11.70 9.93
CA GLY A 145 -16.17 12.89 10.78
C GLY A 145 -15.07 13.92 10.51
N ASP A 146 -13.95 13.52 9.88
CA ASP A 146 -12.93 14.46 9.46
C ASP A 146 -13.44 15.35 8.30
N TYR A 147 -13.12 16.65 8.35
CA TYR A 147 -13.63 17.64 7.39
C TYR A 147 -13.28 17.28 5.94
N GLU A 148 -12.09 16.78 5.71
CA GLU A 148 -11.59 16.42 4.38
C GLU A 148 -12.40 15.28 3.75
N GLY A 149 -12.90 14.35 4.58
CA GLY A 149 -13.64 13.16 4.17
C GLY A 149 -15.09 13.40 3.77
N LEU A 150 -15.69 14.55 4.16
CA LEU A 150 -17.13 14.77 4.05
C LEU A 150 -17.65 14.66 2.62
N SER A 151 -16.89 15.16 1.63
CA SER A 151 -17.29 15.07 0.22
C SER A 151 -17.35 13.64 -0.30
N PHE A 152 -16.47 12.76 0.17
CA PHE A 152 -16.51 11.34 -0.18
C PHE A 152 -17.68 10.62 0.50
N ILE A 153 -17.94 10.91 1.77
CA ILE A 153 -19.07 10.32 2.49
C ILE A 153 -20.39 10.74 1.83
N GLU A 154 -20.55 12.02 1.49
CA GLU A 154 -21.73 12.51 0.76
C GLU A 154 -21.84 11.89 -0.65
N ALA A 155 -20.70 11.72 -1.35
CA ALA A 155 -20.67 11.09 -2.66
C ALA A 155 -21.13 9.63 -2.62
N ILE A 156 -20.62 8.81 -1.69
CA ILE A 156 -21.01 7.39 -1.60
C ILE A 156 -22.45 7.22 -1.13
N ARG A 157 -22.94 8.12 -0.25
CA ARG A 157 -24.35 8.18 0.14
C ARG A 157 -25.24 8.42 -1.08
N GLY A 158 -24.93 9.47 -1.84
CA GLY A 158 -25.66 9.79 -3.07
C GLY A 158 -25.47 8.74 -4.17
N PHE A 159 -24.31 8.09 -4.26
CA PHE A 159 -24.04 7.01 -5.21
C PHE A 159 -24.98 5.81 -4.98
N ALA A 160 -25.22 5.46 -3.71
CA ALA A 160 -26.13 4.38 -3.37
C ALA A 160 -27.58 4.67 -3.79
N LEU A 161 -27.99 5.94 -3.80
CA LEU A 161 -29.29 6.35 -4.34
C LEU A 161 -29.32 6.20 -5.88
N ASP A 162 -28.21 6.57 -6.55
CA ASP A 162 -28.14 6.51 -8.02
C ASP A 162 -28.21 5.07 -8.55
N VAL A 163 -27.53 4.12 -7.89
CA VAL A 163 -27.41 2.72 -8.38
C VAL A 163 -28.42 1.78 -7.72
N GLY A 164 -29.14 2.27 -6.71
CA GLY A 164 -30.03 1.47 -5.87
C GLY A 164 -29.32 0.91 -4.63
N ARG A 165 -29.92 1.13 -3.45
CA ARG A 165 -29.33 0.76 -2.15
C ARG A 165 -28.98 -0.73 -2.05
N ASP A 166 -29.78 -1.61 -2.66
CA ASP A 166 -29.58 -3.07 -2.66
C ASP A 166 -28.36 -3.50 -3.49
N ASN A 167 -27.77 -2.60 -4.27
CA ASN A 167 -26.53 -2.84 -5.00
C ASN A 167 -25.29 -2.33 -4.24
N CYS A 168 -25.48 -1.81 -3.02
CA CYS A 168 -24.41 -1.27 -2.19
C CYS A 168 -24.36 -1.96 -0.83
N LEU A 169 -23.15 -2.36 -0.42
CA LEU A 169 -22.86 -2.87 0.92
C LEU A 169 -21.93 -1.89 1.63
N PHE A 170 -22.34 -1.37 2.78
CA PHE A 170 -21.53 -0.46 3.58
C PHE A 170 -20.87 -1.21 4.74
N VAL A 171 -19.53 -1.23 4.72
CA VAL A 171 -18.70 -1.83 5.77
C VAL A 171 -18.03 -0.70 6.55
N HIS A 172 -18.22 -0.66 7.85
CA HIS A 172 -17.58 0.32 8.72
C HIS A 172 -16.61 -0.34 9.67
N VAL A 173 -15.32 0.02 9.57
CA VAL A 173 -14.26 -0.53 10.43
C VAL A 173 -14.11 0.39 11.63
N VAL A 174 -14.27 -0.16 12.83
CA VAL A 174 -14.14 0.57 14.09
C VAL A 174 -13.10 -0.09 15.00
N TYR A 175 -12.59 0.69 15.95
CA TYR A 175 -11.63 0.21 16.93
C TYR A 175 -12.23 0.22 18.33
N VAL A 176 -12.03 -0.87 19.05
CA VAL A 176 -12.44 -1.02 20.45
C VAL A 176 -11.17 -1.27 21.30
N PRO A 177 -10.64 -0.24 21.96
CA PRO A 177 -9.45 -0.38 22.78
C PRO A 177 -9.69 -1.26 24.01
N PHE A 178 -8.67 -2.00 24.41
CA PHE A 178 -8.58 -2.66 25.69
C PHE A 178 -7.77 -1.78 26.65
N LEU A 179 -8.36 -1.46 27.80
CA LEU A 179 -7.65 -0.67 28.82
C LEU A 179 -7.04 -1.61 29.86
N GLU A 180 -5.71 -1.72 29.84
CA GLU A 180 -4.95 -2.54 30.77
C GLU A 180 -5.25 -2.21 32.25
N ALA A 181 -5.37 -0.90 32.56
CA ALA A 181 -5.61 -0.45 33.94
C ALA A 181 -6.94 -0.91 34.55
N SER A 182 -7.97 -1.10 33.73
CA SER A 182 -9.31 -1.56 34.17
C SER A 182 -9.66 -2.94 33.67
N HIS A 183 -8.77 -3.61 32.92
CA HIS A 183 -8.98 -4.93 32.31
C HIS A 183 -10.29 -5.04 31.54
N GLU A 184 -10.64 -4.01 30.74
CA GLU A 184 -11.91 -3.98 30.02
C GLU A 184 -11.80 -3.36 28.62
N TYR A 185 -12.66 -3.83 27.71
CA TYR A 185 -12.85 -3.23 26.39
C TYR A 185 -13.78 -2.01 26.49
N LYS A 186 -13.37 -0.90 25.86
CA LYS A 186 -14.16 0.35 25.81
C LYS A 186 -14.83 0.52 24.45
N THR A 187 -16.14 0.23 24.41
CA THR A 187 -16.93 0.30 23.17
C THR A 187 -17.36 1.73 22.78
N LYS A 188 -17.22 2.71 23.69
CA LYS A 188 -17.73 4.07 23.47
C LYS A 188 -17.13 4.76 22.25
N PRO A 189 -15.80 4.69 21.96
CA PRO A 189 -15.25 5.25 20.74
C PRO A 189 -15.89 4.70 19.46
N ALA A 190 -16.06 3.38 19.40
CA ALA A 190 -16.73 2.72 18.27
C ALA A 190 -18.20 3.14 18.13
N GLN A 191 -18.92 3.27 19.24
CA GLN A 191 -20.31 3.76 19.23
C GLN A 191 -20.42 5.20 18.71
N ASN A 192 -19.48 6.07 19.07
CA ASN A 192 -19.44 7.45 18.57
C ASN A 192 -19.18 7.46 17.05
N ALA A 193 -18.17 6.73 16.56
CA ALA A 193 -17.89 6.63 15.13
C ALA A 193 -19.08 6.12 14.31
N LEU A 194 -19.82 5.15 14.84
CA LEU A 194 -21.06 4.66 14.23
C LEU A 194 -22.18 5.70 14.27
N ALA A 195 -22.27 6.51 15.33
CA ALA A 195 -23.24 7.59 15.41
C ALA A 195 -22.92 8.70 14.39
N ASP A 196 -21.63 9.03 14.20
CA ASP A 196 -21.18 10.00 13.22
C ASP A 196 -21.52 9.55 11.78
N LEU A 197 -21.23 8.29 11.42
CA LEU A 197 -21.58 7.75 10.11
C LEU A 197 -23.09 7.82 9.84
N ARG A 198 -23.91 7.47 10.84
CA ARG A 198 -25.38 7.60 10.76
C ARG A 198 -25.83 9.04 10.64
N GLY A 199 -25.14 9.97 11.32
CA GLY A 199 -25.41 11.41 11.20
C GLY A 199 -25.23 11.91 9.77
N PHE A 200 -24.36 11.31 8.98
CA PHE A 200 -24.21 11.57 7.54
C PHE A 200 -25.20 10.78 6.66
N GLY A 201 -26.15 10.07 7.25
CA GLY A 201 -27.20 9.33 6.53
C GLY A 201 -26.76 7.99 5.93
N ILE A 202 -25.66 7.42 6.41
CA ILE A 202 -25.23 6.07 6.03
C ILE A 202 -25.44 5.11 7.18
N MET A 203 -26.27 4.09 6.94
CA MET A 203 -26.42 2.96 7.85
C MET A 203 -25.49 1.85 7.36
N PRO A 204 -24.49 1.41 8.14
CA PRO A 204 -23.63 0.31 7.74
C PRO A 204 -24.40 -1.01 7.75
N ASP A 205 -24.10 -1.90 6.83
CA ASP A 205 -24.60 -3.28 6.78
C ASP A 205 -23.70 -4.18 7.62
N VAL A 206 -22.40 -3.84 7.66
CA VAL A 206 -21.36 -4.57 8.38
C VAL A 206 -20.55 -3.62 9.25
N VAL A 207 -20.27 -4.05 10.49
CA VAL A 207 -19.32 -3.39 11.38
C VAL A 207 -18.17 -4.34 11.68
N ALA A 208 -16.98 -3.99 11.19
CA ALA A 208 -15.73 -4.72 11.46
C ALA A 208 -15.08 -4.13 12.71
N VAL A 209 -15.10 -4.87 13.81
CA VAL A 209 -14.62 -4.42 15.11
C VAL A 209 -13.19 -4.88 15.34
N ARG A 210 -12.24 -3.97 15.18
CA ARG A 210 -10.83 -4.21 15.49
C ARG A 210 -10.60 -4.11 16.99
N THR A 211 -9.82 -5.04 17.53
CA THR A 211 -9.40 -5.06 18.94
C THR A 211 -7.91 -5.35 19.04
N GLU A 212 -7.30 -4.92 20.13
CA GLU A 212 -5.94 -5.32 20.48
C GLU A 212 -5.88 -6.76 20.99
N GLY A 213 -4.67 -7.35 20.91
CA GLY A 213 -4.42 -8.71 21.33
C GLY A 213 -4.92 -9.74 20.31
N HIS A 214 -4.48 -10.98 20.50
CA HIS A 214 -4.85 -12.12 19.63
C HIS A 214 -6.11 -12.82 20.11
N ASP A 215 -6.54 -12.59 21.35
CA ASP A 215 -7.72 -13.22 21.92
C ASP A 215 -8.99 -12.64 21.33
N LYS A 216 -9.94 -13.51 21.03
CA LYS A 216 -11.27 -13.09 20.60
C LYS A 216 -11.97 -12.39 21.78
N PRO A 217 -12.38 -11.12 21.62
CA PRO A 217 -13.03 -10.39 22.70
C PRO A 217 -14.38 -11.03 23.09
N PRO A 218 -14.88 -10.75 24.29
CA PRO A 218 -16.15 -11.30 24.76
C PRO A 218 -17.31 -10.99 23.81
N ARG A 219 -18.20 -11.95 23.58
CA ARG A 219 -19.36 -11.81 22.69
C ARG A 219 -20.22 -10.57 23.03
N SER A 220 -20.29 -10.20 24.30
CA SER A 220 -21.02 -9.02 24.78
C SER A 220 -20.54 -7.70 24.16
N ILE A 221 -19.28 -7.63 23.66
CA ILE A 221 -18.78 -6.46 22.94
C ILE A 221 -19.50 -6.32 21.59
N GLY A 222 -19.58 -7.40 20.82
CA GLY A 222 -20.33 -7.41 19.56
C GLY A 222 -21.82 -7.10 19.76
N GLU A 223 -22.43 -7.65 20.80
CA GLU A 223 -23.83 -7.37 21.13
C GLU A 223 -24.07 -5.90 21.46
N LYS A 224 -23.19 -5.27 22.26
CA LYS A 224 -23.27 -3.82 22.54
C LYS A 224 -23.11 -2.97 21.28
N ILE A 225 -22.22 -3.36 20.38
CA ILE A 225 -22.02 -2.65 19.10
C ILE A 225 -23.27 -2.82 18.23
N ALA A 226 -23.84 -4.01 18.10
CA ALA A 226 -25.07 -4.29 17.35
C ALA A 226 -26.23 -3.40 17.83
N ILE A 227 -26.48 -3.40 19.13
CA ILE A 227 -27.53 -2.58 19.73
C ILE A 227 -27.33 -1.08 19.48
N SER A 228 -26.11 -0.60 19.65
CA SER A 228 -25.80 0.84 19.50
C SER A 228 -25.78 1.29 18.05
N SER A 229 -25.42 0.42 17.11
CA SER A 229 -25.35 0.73 15.68
C SER A 229 -26.69 0.52 14.96
N GLY A 230 -27.56 -0.34 15.47
CA GLY A 230 -28.74 -0.82 14.76
C GLY A 230 -28.43 -1.85 13.66
N VAL A 231 -27.19 -2.33 13.59
CA VAL A 231 -26.78 -3.39 12.67
C VAL A 231 -27.15 -4.75 13.25
N ARG A 232 -27.62 -5.66 12.38
CA ARG A 232 -27.92 -7.04 12.81
C ARG A 232 -26.67 -7.74 13.34
N GLN A 233 -26.82 -8.64 14.28
CA GLN A 233 -25.70 -9.35 14.91
C GLN A 233 -24.82 -10.08 13.89
N GLU A 234 -25.39 -10.59 12.81
CA GLU A 234 -24.67 -11.27 11.71
C GLU A 234 -23.79 -10.32 10.91
N GLY A 235 -24.04 -9.02 10.98
CA GLY A 235 -23.22 -7.97 10.39
C GLY A 235 -22.09 -7.48 11.30
N ILE A 236 -21.97 -7.98 12.53
CA ILE A 236 -20.88 -7.61 13.44
C ILE A 236 -19.78 -8.66 13.39
N ILE A 237 -18.60 -8.30 12.90
CA ILE A 237 -17.45 -9.18 12.88
C ILE A 237 -16.37 -8.69 13.85
N MET A 238 -15.81 -9.64 14.59
CA MET A 238 -14.71 -9.35 15.52
C MET A 238 -13.38 -9.68 14.85
N MET A 239 -12.50 -8.69 14.77
CA MET A 239 -11.21 -8.77 14.08
C MET A 239 -10.07 -8.45 15.05
N PRO A 240 -9.69 -9.37 15.96
CA PRO A 240 -8.52 -9.23 16.81
C PRO A 240 -7.25 -9.20 15.95
N ASN A 241 -6.11 -8.90 16.57
CA ASN A 241 -4.83 -9.07 15.90
C ASN A 241 -4.64 -10.54 15.51
N VAL A 242 -3.94 -10.75 14.40
CA VAL A 242 -3.60 -12.08 13.89
C VAL A 242 -2.08 -12.16 13.74
N ASP A 243 -1.52 -13.37 13.74
CA ASP A 243 -0.09 -13.58 13.56
C ASP A 243 0.36 -13.19 12.16
N THR A 244 -0.53 -13.34 11.20
CA THR A 244 -0.28 -12.92 9.82
C THR A 244 -1.54 -12.35 9.16
N VAL A 245 -1.37 -11.28 8.37
CA VAL A 245 -2.48 -10.66 7.62
C VAL A 245 -3.15 -11.63 6.63
N TYR A 246 -2.49 -12.73 6.28
CA TYR A 246 -3.03 -13.76 5.40
C TYR A 246 -4.11 -14.64 6.04
N GLU A 247 -4.33 -14.54 7.35
CA GLU A 247 -5.47 -15.14 8.05
C GLU A 247 -6.75 -14.33 7.94
N VAL A 248 -6.66 -13.03 7.66
CA VAL A 248 -7.83 -12.13 7.64
C VAL A 248 -8.89 -12.58 6.64
N PRO A 249 -8.58 -13.04 5.40
CA PRO A 249 -9.59 -13.60 4.49
C PRO A 249 -10.34 -14.80 5.07
N LEU A 250 -9.69 -15.64 5.88
CA LEU A 250 -10.33 -16.78 6.53
C LEU A 250 -11.33 -16.32 7.60
N THR A 251 -10.97 -15.29 8.37
CA THR A 251 -11.85 -14.66 9.36
C THR A 251 -13.04 -13.98 8.70
N VAL A 252 -12.81 -13.22 7.62
CA VAL A 252 -13.89 -12.57 6.84
C VAL A 252 -14.86 -13.61 6.30
N TYR A 253 -14.36 -14.70 5.73
CA TYR A 253 -15.26 -15.77 5.24
C TYR A 253 -16.06 -16.41 6.37
N ARG A 254 -15.42 -16.78 7.47
CA ARG A 254 -16.09 -17.42 8.61
C ARG A 254 -17.26 -16.59 9.14
N ASP A 255 -17.06 -15.27 9.24
CA ASP A 255 -18.01 -14.38 9.92
C ASP A 255 -18.94 -13.64 8.93
N LEU A 256 -18.54 -13.41 7.67
CA LEU A 256 -19.35 -12.72 6.65
C LEU A 256 -19.67 -13.55 5.40
N GLY A 257 -19.15 -14.76 5.26
CA GLY A 257 -19.27 -15.55 4.02
C GLY A 257 -20.73 -15.74 3.56
N LYS A 258 -21.67 -15.90 4.51
CA LYS A 258 -23.10 -15.99 4.23
C LYS A 258 -23.66 -14.66 3.72
N LEU A 259 -23.39 -13.55 4.42
CA LEU A 259 -23.85 -12.21 4.03
C LEU A 259 -23.32 -11.79 2.67
N LEU A 260 -22.05 -12.05 2.39
CA LEU A 260 -21.44 -11.78 1.08
C LEU A 260 -22.08 -12.64 -0.02
N GLY A 261 -22.42 -13.89 0.28
CA GLY A 261 -23.17 -14.77 -0.64
C GLY A 261 -24.56 -14.24 -0.95
N GLU A 262 -25.32 -13.83 0.06
CA GLU A 262 -26.64 -13.21 -0.09
C GLU A 262 -26.56 -11.89 -0.90
N PHE A 263 -25.59 -11.03 -0.57
CA PHE A 263 -25.40 -9.76 -1.27
C PHE A 263 -25.07 -9.93 -2.76
N THR A 264 -24.32 -10.97 -3.12
CA THR A 264 -23.88 -11.21 -4.49
C THR A 264 -24.72 -12.25 -5.24
N ASP A 265 -25.80 -12.74 -4.63
CA ASP A 265 -26.62 -13.85 -5.16
C ASP A 265 -25.76 -15.07 -5.56
N ASN A 266 -24.71 -15.34 -4.78
CA ASN A 266 -23.73 -16.39 -5.06
C ASN A 266 -23.54 -17.33 -3.87
N SER A 267 -24.08 -18.54 -3.99
CA SER A 267 -23.98 -19.60 -2.98
C SER A 267 -22.76 -20.51 -3.12
N VAL A 268 -21.87 -20.25 -4.06
CA VAL A 268 -20.66 -21.06 -4.28
C VAL A 268 -19.76 -20.98 -3.04
N GLU A 269 -19.31 -22.14 -2.56
CA GLU A 269 -18.33 -22.19 -1.49
C GLU A 269 -16.94 -21.74 -2.00
N PRO A 270 -16.27 -20.81 -1.29
CA PRO A 270 -15.00 -20.27 -1.74
C PRO A 270 -13.87 -21.29 -1.58
N ASN A 271 -12.97 -21.31 -2.54
CA ASN A 271 -11.73 -22.07 -2.42
C ASN A 271 -10.65 -21.22 -1.69
N LEU A 272 -10.58 -21.35 -0.38
CA LEU A 272 -9.63 -20.61 0.46
C LEU A 272 -8.30 -21.34 0.69
N GLN A 273 -7.95 -22.37 -0.08
CA GLN A 273 -6.70 -23.14 0.10
C GLN A 273 -5.44 -22.29 -0.11
N ARG A 274 -5.49 -21.28 -0.99
CA ARG A 274 -4.41 -20.29 -1.16
C ARG A 274 -4.12 -19.60 0.18
N TRP A 275 -5.14 -19.06 0.83
CA TRP A 275 -5.04 -18.31 2.07
C TRP A 275 -4.58 -19.18 3.24
N LYS A 276 -5.13 -20.38 3.37
CA LYS A 276 -4.68 -21.35 4.38
C LYS A 276 -3.19 -21.68 4.23
N ARG A 277 -2.72 -21.88 2.98
CA ARG A 277 -1.30 -22.15 2.72
C ARG A 277 -0.41 -20.94 2.99
N LEU A 278 -0.84 -19.72 2.67
CA LEU A 278 -0.08 -18.51 2.94
C LEU A 278 0.05 -18.27 4.44
N ALA A 279 -1.05 -18.34 5.18
CA ALA A 279 -1.03 -18.23 6.64
C ALA A 279 -0.13 -19.29 7.28
N GLN A 280 -0.23 -20.55 6.85
CA GLN A 280 0.63 -21.62 7.34
C GLN A 280 2.11 -21.36 7.03
N ARG A 281 2.47 -20.84 5.86
CA ARG A 281 3.86 -20.55 5.49
C ARG A 281 4.47 -19.46 6.35
N ASP A 282 3.69 -18.40 6.65
CA ASP A 282 4.16 -17.30 7.48
C ASP A 282 4.38 -17.69 8.95
N THR A 283 3.62 -18.67 9.44
CA THR A 283 3.70 -19.16 10.82
C THR A 283 4.51 -20.46 10.97
N THR A 284 5.02 -21.04 9.86
CA THR A 284 5.83 -22.27 9.90
C THR A 284 7.25 -21.97 10.35
N GLU A 285 7.72 -22.69 11.35
CA GLU A 285 9.14 -22.72 11.70
C GLU A 285 9.94 -23.53 10.67
N TYR A 286 10.96 -22.89 10.09
CA TYR A 286 11.85 -23.54 9.12
C TYR A 286 13.19 -23.85 9.77
N ALA A 287 13.79 -24.99 9.41
CA ALA A 287 15.11 -25.40 9.94
C ALA A 287 16.24 -24.44 9.52
N LYS A 288 16.11 -23.83 8.34
CA LYS A 288 17.06 -22.82 7.84
C LYS A 288 16.60 -21.44 8.24
N ARG A 289 17.49 -20.67 8.87
CA ARG A 289 17.26 -19.26 9.24
C ARG A 289 18.21 -18.37 8.49
N VAL A 290 17.72 -17.21 8.05
CA VAL A 290 18.50 -16.19 7.35
C VAL A 290 18.19 -14.84 7.96
N THR A 291 19.22 -14.10 8.35
CA THR A 291 19.10 -12.72 8.82
C THR A 291 19.49 -11.75 7.71
N VAL A 292 18.55 -10.92 7.29
CA VAL A 292 18.78 -9.89 6.26
C VAL A 292 18.84 -8.51 6.92
N GLY A 293 19.94 -7.79 6.72
CA GLY A 293 20.06 -6.39 7.14
C GLY A 293 19.37 -5.47 6.14
N LEU A 294 18.35 -4.76 6.56
CA LEU A 294 17.68 -3.72 5.77
C LEU A 294 18.28 -2.35 6.15
N VAL A 295 19.22 -1.83 5.33
CA VAL A 295 19.89 -0.55 5.59
C VAL A 295 19.04 0.60 5.07
N ALA A 296 18.29 1.23 5.94
CA ALA A 296 17.18 2.12 5.62
C ALA A 296 17.25 3.47 6.35
N LYS A 297 16.52 4.48 5.82
CA LYS A 297 16.41 5.83 6.40
C LYS A 297 15.26 5.95 7.40
N TYR A 298 14.15 5.28 7.13
CA TYR A 298 12.89 5.40 7.86
C TYR A 298 12.64 4.09 8.59
N ILE A 299 13.24 3.95 9.77
CA ILE A 299 13.16 2.72 10.55
C ILE A 299 12.07 2.76 11.64
N ASP A 300 11.44 3.93 11.84
CA ASP A 300 10.42 4.14 12.86
C ASP A 300 9.03 3.65 12.44
N ASN A 301 8.83 3.41 11.14
CA ASN A 301 7.58 2.90 10.57
C ASN A 301 7.88 1.75 9.60
N SER A 302 7.45 0.55 9.96
CA SER A 302 7.65 -0.67 9.15
C SER A 302 6.97 -0.61 7.78
N ASP A 303 5.87 0.14 7.68
CA ASP A 303 5.09 0.25 6.45
C ASP A 303 5.81 1.05 5.35
N THR A 304 6.87 1.79 5.70
CA THR A 304 7.69 2.52 4.73
C THR A 304 8.35 1.61 3.68
N TYR A 305 8.62 0.36 4.03
CA TYR A 305 9.25 -0.63 3.16
C TYR A 305 8.44 -1.93 3.05
N LEU A 306 7.14 -1.82 3.18
CA LEU A 306 6.22 -2.96 3.25
C LEU A 306 6.39 -3.91 2.06
N SER A 307 6.44 -3.41 0.83
CA SER A 307 6.63 -4.25 -0.36
C SER A 307 7.98 -4.97 -0.37
N VAL A 308 9.04 -4.34 0.16
CA VAL A 308 10.36 -4.97 0.28
C VAL A 308 10.33 -6.08 1.32
N THR A 309 9.73 -5.85 2.47
CA THR A 309 9.64 -6.86 3.54
C THR A 309 8.77 -8.04 3.13
N GLU A 310 7.64 -7.81 2.47
CA GLU A 310 6.76 -8.86 1.95
C GLU A 310 7.42 -9.67 0.82
N ALA A 311 8.21 -9.02 -0.05
CA ALA A 311 9.00 -9.72 -1.06
C ALA A 311 10.08 -10.62 -0.43
N LEU A 312 10.76 -10.14 0.61
CA LEU A 312 11.74 -10.93 1.36
C LEU A 312 11.11 -12.13 2.05
N LYS A 313 9.94 -11.98 2.70
CA LYS A 313 9.16 -13.08 3.28
C LYS A 313 8.79 -14.11 2.21
N SER A 314 8.25 -13.66 1.09
CA SER A 314 7.86 -14.55 -0.02
C SER A 314 9.05 -15.35 -0.57
N ALA A 315 10.22 -14.69 -0.70
CA ALA A 315 11.46 -15.35 -1.11
C ALA A 315 11.92 -16.40 -0.08
N ALA A 316 11.82 -16.09 1.21
CA ALA A 316 12.16 -17.02 2.28
C ALA A 316 11.27 -18.28 2.24
N TRP A 317 9.96 -18.11 2.07
CA TRP A 317 9.03 -19.25 1.94
C TRP A 317 9.33 -20.13 0.72
N ALA A 318 9.66 -19.50 -0.42
CA ALA A 318 10.05 -20.23 -1.64
C ALA A 318 11.32 -21.06 -1.41
N ASN A 319 12.23 -20.59 -0.56
CA ASN A 319 13.47 -21.27 -0.20
C ASN A 319 13.37 -22.11 1.10
N LYS A 320 12.16 -22.32 1.63
CA LYS A 320 11.91 -23.07 2.88
C LYS A 320 12.80 -22.58 4.02
N SER A 321 12.85 -21.28 4.21
CA SER A 321 13.70 -20.61 5.20
C SER A 321 12.86 -19.67 6.05
N GLU A 322 13.20 -19.54 7.32
CA GLU A 322 12.74 -18.47 8.19
C GLU A 322 13.60 -17.23 7.91
N ILE A 323 12.99 -16.06 7.85
CA ILE A 323 13.70 -14.80 7.67
C ILE A 323 13.55 -13.91 8.91
N SER A 324 14.68 -13.36 9.33
CA SER A 324 14.74 -12.27 10.30
C SER A 324 15.22 -11.01 9.60
N ILE A 325 14.47 -9.93 9.66
CA ILE A 325 14.85 -8.64 9.08
C ILE A 325 15.41 -7.75 10.19
N LYS A 326 16.73 -7.53 10.17
CA LYS A 326 17.41 -6.58 11.05
C LYS A 326 17.35 -5.20 10.41
N TRP A 327 16.60 -4.28 11.02
CA TRP A 327 16.55 -2.88 10.62
C TRP A 327 17.83 -2.17 11.04
N ILE A 328 18.54 -1.59 10.08
CA ILE A 328 19.82 -0.89 10.29
C ILE A 328 19.63 0.56 9.85
N ASN A 329 19.79 1.50 10.80
CA ASN A 329 19.70 2.91 10.48
C ASN A 329 20.89 3.34 9.61
N ALA A 330 20.61 3.77 8.38
CA ALA A 330 21.64 4.20 7.43
C ALA A 330 22.46 5.41 7.91
N GLU A 331 22.00 6.21 8.88
CA GLU A 331 22.73 7.37 9.41
C GLU A 331 23.78 6.98 10.45
N THR A 332 23.56 5.89 11.18
CA THR A 332 24.43 5.45 12.28
C THR A 332 25.05 4.07 12.06
N ALA A 333 24.78 3.45 10.90
CA ALA A 333 25.24 2.12 10.57
C ALA A 333 26.76 1.96 10.69
N SER A 334 27.19 0.85 11.29
CA SER A 334 28.58 0.47 11.52
C SER A 334 28.93 -0.85 10.82
N GLU A 335 30.22 -1.14 10.69
CA GLU A 335 30.68 -2.44 10.16
C GLU A 335 30.21 -3.62 11.01
N ALA A 336 30.08 -3.44 12.32
CA ALA A 336 29.55 -4.47 13.22
C ALA A 336 28.09 -4.84 12.90
N ASP A 337 27.28 -3.85 12.49
CA ASP A 337 25.92 -4.11 12.04
C ASP A 337 25.90 -4.94 10.76
N PHE A 338 26.77 -4.60 9.81
CA PHE A 338 26.87 -5.32 8.55
C PHE A 338 27.44 -6.73 8.73
N ALA A 339 28.35 -6.91 9.67
CA ALA A 339 28.93 -8.23 9.99
C ALA A 339 27.88 -9.19 10.56
N SER A 340 26.94 -8.68 11.34
CA SER A 340 25.97 -9.45 12.13
C SER A 340 24.83 -10.10 11.31
N VAL A 341 24.76 -9.88 10.01
CA VAL A 341 23.70 -10.37 9.14
C VAL A 341 24.24 -11.22 8.01
N ASP A 342 23.41 -12.09 7.40
CA ASP A 342 23.82 -12.99 6.33
C ASP A 342 23.87 -12.28 4.96
N ALA A 343 22.97 -11.33 4.73
CA ALA A 343 22.85 -10.56 3.51
C ALA A 343 22.40 -9.12 3.82
N ILE A 344 22.60 -8.21 2.89
CA ILE A 344 22.18 -6.81 3.01
C ILE A 344 21.27 -6.43 1.86
N VAL A 345 20.15 -5.79 2.20
CA VAL A 345 19.26 -5.11 1.26
C VAL A 345 19.29 -3.62 1.55
N VAL A 346 19.53 -2.81 0.52
CA VAL A 346 19.51 -1.36 0.60
C VAL A 346 18.36 -0.83 -0.26
N PRO A 347 17.25 -0.37 0.37
CA PRO A 347 16.07 0.09 -0.36
C PRO A 347 16.27 1.49 -0.95
N GLY A 348 15.28 1.91 -1.74
CA GLY A 348 15.16 3.23 -2.32
C GLY A 348 15.14 4.38 -1.30
N GLY A 349 15.06 5.59 -1.82
CA GLY A 349 14.97 6.83 -1.06
C GLY A 349 15.46 8.02 -1.89
N PHE A 350 15.22 9.24 -1.38
CA PHE A 350 15.64 10.50 -2.00
C PHE A 350 16.38 11.38 -1.00
N GLY A 351 17.21 12.30 -1.53
CA GLY A 351 17.99 13.26 -0.73
C GLY A 351 19.19 12.64 -0.02
N THR A 352 20.01 13.49 0.59
CA THR A 352 21.36 13.18 1.08
C THR A 352 21.43 12.40 2.38
N ARG A 353 20.37 12.45 3.21
CA ARG A 353 20.32 11.83 4.54
C ARG A 353 20.54 10.32 4.48
N GLY A 354 21.52 9.78 5.22
CA GLY A 354 21.82 8.35 5.32
C GLY A 354 22.48 7.72 4.07
N VAL A 355 22.83 8.51 3.05
CA VAL A 355 23.43 7.99 1.80
C VAL A 355 24.80 7.38 2.07
N GLU A 356 25.65 8.03 2.85
CA GLU A 356 26.98 7.50 3.17
C GLU A 356 26.94 6.16 3.89
N GLY A 357 25.98 5.94 4.79
CA GLY A 357 25.79 4.63 5.41
C GLY A 357 25.37 3.55 4.42
N LYS A 358 24.56 3.90 3.42
CA LYS A 358 24.19 2.99 2.33
C LYS A 358 25.38 2.64 1.44
N ILE A 359 26.25 3.64 1.15
CA ILE A 359 27.50 3.43 0.40
C ILE A 359 28.45 2.53 1.19
N LYS A 360 28.66 2.81 2.49
CA LYS A 360 29.49 1.97 3.38
C LYS A 360 28.98 0.52 3.45
N ALA A 361 27.66 0.30 3.49
CA ALA A 361 27.09 -1.03 3.45
C ALA A 361 27.45 -1.77 2.14
N ALA A 362 27.36 -1.08 1.00
CA ALA A 362 27.78 -1.64 -0.29
C ALA A 362 29.28 -1.91 -0.35
N GLU A 363 30.14 -0.98 0.11
CA GLU A 363 31.60 -1.18 0.21
C GLU A 363 31.94 -2.40 1.08
N TYR A 364 31.28 -2.52 2.24
CA TYR A 364 31.46 -3.66 3.12
C TYR A 364 31.13 -4.98 2.42
N CYS A 365 30.00 -5.02 1.72
CA CYS A 365 29.58 -6.22 0.99
C CYS A 365 30.55 -6.59 -0.12
N ILE A 366 31.06 -5.62 -0.89
CA ILE A 366 32.05 -5.87 -1.94
C ILE A 366 33.35 -6.42 -1.34
N LYS A 367 33.88 -5.78 -0.27
CA LYS A 367 35.15 -6.20 0.38
C LYS A 367 35.07 -7.57 1.01
N ASN A 368 33.91 -7.94 1.56
CA ASN A 368 33.73 -9.18 2.32
C ASN A 368 32.97 -10.27 1.53
N ASN A 369 32.72 -10.08 0.24
CA ASN A 369 31.98 -10.99 -0.62
C ASN A 369 30.62 -11.39 -0.01
N LYS A 370 29.93 -10.43 0.64
CA LYS A 370 28.62 -10.62 1.28
C LYS A 370 27.51 -10.34 0.28
N PRO A 371 26.44 -11.17 0.23
CA PRO A 371 25.28 -10.91 -0.65
C PRO A 371 24.69 -9.53 -0.43
N TYR A 372 24.47 -8.80 -1.53
CA TYR A 372 23.94 -7.44 -1.54
C TYR A 372 22.86 -7.29 -2.61
N LEU A 373 21.73 -6.66 -2.24
CA LEU A 373 20.69 -6.23 -3.17
C LEU A 373 20.45 -4.73 -2.98
N GLY A 374 20.77 -3.94 -3.99
CA GLY A 374 20.46 -2.50 -4.03
C GLY A 374 19.23 -2.22 -4.88
N ILE A 375 18.23 -1.55 -4.32
CA ILE A 375 17.01 -1.16 -5.01
C ILE A 375 16.99 0.36 -5.14
N CYS A 376 16.79 0.90 -6.34
CA CYS A 376 16.72 2.34 -6.61
C CYS A 376 18.00 3.06 -6.08
N LEU A 377 17.90 3.88 -5.04
CA LEU A 377 19.07 4.52 -4.39
C LEU A 377 20.09 3.49 -3.90
N GLY A 378 19.67 2.29 -3.50
CA GLY A 378 20.58 1.24 -3.10
C GLY A 378 21.47 0.74 -4.23
N LEU A 379 20.95 0.64 -5.47
CA LEU A 379 21.78 0.37 -6.65
C LEU A 379 22.77 1.52 -6.91
N GLN A 380 22.31 2.76 -6.84
CA GLN A 380 23.18 3.94 -7.02
C GLN A 380 24.30 3.96 -5.98
N ALA A 381 24.00 3.66 -4.71
CA ALA A 381 24.99 3.55 -3.65
C ALA A 381 26.05 2.48 -3.95
N SER A 382 25.66 1.34 -4.53
CA SER A 382 26.62 0.29 -4.91
C SER A 382 27.53 0.70 -6.07
N VAL A 383 27.04 1.48 -7.03
CA VAL A 383 27.84 2.04 -8.12
C VAL A 383 28.88 3.03 -7.58
N ILE A 384 28.46 3.92 -6.67
CA ILE A 384 29.37 4.86 -6.00
C ILE A 384 30.42 4.09 -5.20
N ALA A 385 30.01 3.08 -4.42
CA ALA A 385 30.91 2.23 -3.65
C ALA A 385 31.96 1.54 -4.54
N ALA A 386 31.53 0.94 -5.64
CA ALA A 386 32.41 0.25 -6.58
C ALA A 386 33.41 1.24 -7.23
N ALA A 387 32.97 2.44 -7.60
CA ALA A 387 33.84 3.48 -8.16
C ALA A 387 34.89 3.97 -7.14
N ARG A 388 34.49 4.19 -5.87
CA ARG A 388 35.39 4.56 -4.78
C ARG A 388 36.46 3.48 -4.55
N LEU A 389 36.07 2.23 -4.50
CA LEU A 389 36.98 1.09 -4.36
C LEU A 389 37.88 0.91 -5.60
N GLY A 390 37.40 1.30 -6.76
CA GLY A 390 38.14 1.31 -8.02
C GLY A 390 39.13 2.49 -8.20
N GLY A 391 39.28 3.37 -7.20
CA GLY A 391 40.23 4.46 -7.19
C GLY A 391 39.65 5.85 -7.45
N VAL A 392 38.35 5.99 -7.66
CA VAL A 392 37.67 7.30 -7.75
C VAL A 392 37.17 7.71 -6.36
N ALA A 393 38.08 8.14 -5.49
CA ALA A 393 37.81 8.33 -4.06
C ALA A 393 36.66 9.27 -3.73
N ASN A 394 36.37 10.27 -4.58
CA ASN A 394 35.30 11.25 -4.42
C ASN A 394 34.07 10.92 -5.30
N ALA A 395 33.95 9.68 -5.80
CA ALA A 395 32.78 9.27 -6.60
C ALA A 395 31.47 9.56 -5.87
N ASN A 396 30.50 10.12 -6.59
CA ASN A 396 29.24 10.56 -6.02
C ASN A 396 28.11 10.59 -7.07
N SER A 397 26.92 11.07 -6.68
CA SER A 397 25.77 11.32 -7.54
C SER A 397 25.54 12.82 -7.75
N GLU A 398 25.08 13.19 -8.92
CA GLU A 398 24.67 14.56 -9.24
C GLU A 398 23.57 15.07 -8.29
N GLU A 399 22.72 14.18 -7.76
CA GLU A 399 21.68 14.52 -6.75
C GLU A 399 22.29 15.14 -5.48
N PHE A 400 23.51 14.76 -5.12
CA PHE A 400 24.08 15.11 -3.81
C PHE A 400 25.03 16.31 -3.91
N GLY A 401 25.05 17.02 -5.05
CA GLY A 401 25.83 18.25 -5.23
C GLY A 401 27.33 18.01 -5.29
N ALA A 402 27.78 16.90 -5.88
CA ALA A 402 29.20 16.59 -6.01
C ALA A 402 29.92 17.55 -6.96
N GLU A 403 31.25 17.70 -6.73
CA GLU A 403 32.16 18.44 -7.62
C GLU A 403 32.08 17.92 -9.05
N PRO A 404 32.16 18.80 -10.07
CA PRO A 404 32.21 18.37 -11.46
C PRO A 404 33.31 17.33 -11.70
N GLY A 405 32.97 16.22 -12.34
CA GLY A 405 33.93 15.15 -12.67
C GLY A 405 34.03 14.00 -11.66
N ALA A 406 33.36 14.12 -10.50
CA ALA A 406 33.26 13.04 -9.51
C ALA A 406 31.95 12.23 -9.62
N ASN A 407 30.98 12.68 -10.41
CA ASN A 407 29.71 12.01 -10.57
C ASN A 407 29.84 10.72 -11.38
N VAL A 408 29.30 9.62 -10.83
CA VAL A 408 29.16 8.33 -11.50
C VAL A 408 27.68 7.95 -11.68
N VAL A 409 26.78 8.71 -11.04
CA VAL A 409 25.33 8.62 -11.18
C VAL A 409 24.80 10.01 -11.58
N TYR A 410 24.00 10.05 -12.64
CA TYR A 410 23.53 11.30 -13.24
C TYR A 410 22.01 11.38 -13.25
N ILE A 411 21.49 12.61 -13.34
CA ILE A 411 20.08 12.89 -13.56
C ILE A 411 19.74 12.49 -15.00
N MET A 412 18.67 11.76 -15.17
CA MET A 412 18.19 11.29 -16.48
C MET A 412 17.85 12.46 -17.41
N ASP A 413 18.05 12.28 -18.71
CA ASP A 413 17.63 13.23 -19.73
C ASP A 413 16.13 13.55 -19.57
N GLY A 414 15.79 14.86 -19.65
CA GLY A 414 14.43 15.34 -19.47
C GLY A 414 13.95 15.43 -18.01
N GLN A 415 14.79 15.09 -17.02
CA GLN A 415 14.52 15.29 -15.59
C GLN A 415 15.21 16.52 -15.00
N GLN A 416 16.13 17.15 -15.75
CA GLN A 416 16.89 18.33 -15.33
C GLN A 416 16.00 19.58 -15.29
N GLY A 417 16.24 20.49 -14.33
CA GLY A 417 15.64 21.82 -14.26
C GLY A 417 14.13 21.85 -13.99
N LYS A 418 13.50 20.74 -13.58
CA LYS A 418 12.06 20.73 -13.26
C LYS A 418 11.77 21.49 -11.98
N GLN A 419 10.99 22.59 -12.11
CA GLN A 419 10.51 23.37 -10.96
C GLN A 419 9.45 22.60 -10.13
N SER A 420 8.63 21.77 -10.79
CA SER A 420 7.68 20.87 -10.12
C SER A 420 8.23 19.48 -10.03
N THR A 421 8.30 18.90 -8.83
CA THR A 421 8.89 17.58 -8.56
C THR A 421 7.86 16.44 -8.51
N GLY A 422 6.57 16.74 -8.26
CA GLY A 422 5.52 15.73 -8.21
C GLY A 422 5.18 15.15 -9.59
N GLY A 423 4.99 13.83 -9.68
CA GLY A 423 4.52 13.12 -10.88
C GLY A 423 5.44 13.22 -12.10
N THR A 424 6.70 13.62 -11.95
CA THR A 424 7.61 13.91 -13.08
C THR A 424 8.74 12.91 -13.26
N MET A 425 8.82 11.88 -12.42
CA MET A 425 9.84 10.83 -12.48
C MET A 425 9.57 9.81 -13.59
N ARG A 426 10.50 8.90 -13.81
CA ARG A 426 10.26 7.67 -14.57
C ARG A 426 9.42 6.74 -13.70
N LEU A 427 8.14 6.60 -14.04
CA LEU A 427 7.13 5.94 -13.21
C LEU A 427 6.42 4.84 -14.01
N GLY A 428 6.10 3.72 -13.32
CA GLY A 428 5.35 2.60 -13.89
C GLY A 428 6.22 1.53 -14.52
N ASP A 429 5.62 0.69 -15.34
CA ASP A 429 6.26 -0.47 -15.94
C ASP A 429 7.21 -0.09 -17.09
N TYR A 430 8.43 -0.64 -17.04
CA TYR A 430 9.43 -0.50 -18.09
C TYR A 430 10.08 -1.85 -18.36
N SER A 431 10.29 -2.13 -19.65
CA SER A 431 11.02 -3.31 -20.07
C SER A 431 12.53 -3.13 -19.88
N ALA A 432 13.22 -4.21 -19.51
CA ALA A 432 14.66 -4.31 -19.44
C ALA A 432 15.13 -5.59 -20.11
N VAL A 433 16.25 -5.49 -20.84
CA VAL A 433 16.91 -6.64 -21.47
C VAL A 433 18.11 -7.04 -20.62
N LEU A 434 18.06 -8.26 -20.09
CA LEU A 434 19.14 -8.81 -19.25
C LEU A 434 20.21 -9.48 -20.11
N LYS A 435 21.47 -9.30 -19.74
CA LYS A 435 22.59 -9.98 -20.41
C LYS A 435 22.42 -11.49 -20.27
N SER A 436 22.41 -12.21 -21.38
CA SER A 436 22.34 -13.68 -21.39
C SER A 436 23.48 -14.27 -20.55
N GLY A 437 23.13 -15.26 -19.72
CA GLY A 437 24.09 -15.92 -18.81
C GLY A 437 24.43 -15.14 -17.53
N SER A 438 23.94 -13.91 -17.37
CA SER A 438 24.08 -13.14 -16.14
C SER A 438 23.33 -13.80 -14.95
N LEU A 439 23.73 -13.44 -13.72
CA LEU A 439 23.01 -13.90 -12.53
C LEU A 439 21.54 -13.46 -12.54
N ALA A 440 21.26 -12.22 -12.97
CA ALA A 440 19.90 -11.70 -13.10
C ALA A 440 19.08 -12.55 -14.08
N ALA A 441 19.58 -12.81 -15.29
CA ALA A 441 18.90 -13.66 -16.27
C ALA A 441 18.63 -15.09 -15.74
N LYS A 442 19.54 -15.63 -14.93
CA LYS A 442 19.35 -16.95 -14.29
C LYS A 442 18.24 -16.91 -13.22
N ILE A 443 18.21 -15.86 -12.40
CA ILE A 443 17.19 -15.66 -11.35
C ILE A 443 15.81 -15.46 -11.95
N TYR A 444 15.68 -14.61 -12.97
CA TYR A 444 14.41 -14.36 -13.65
C TYR A 444 13.98 -15.52 -14.58
N GLY A 445 14.91 -16.39 -14.99
CA GLY A 445 14.65 -17.46 -15.94
C GLY A 445 14.37 -17.00 -17.37
N LYS A 446 14.63 -15.70 -17.67
CA LYS A 446 14.38 -15.05 -18.97
C LYS A 446 15.29 -13.85 -19.17
N THR A 447 15.41 -13.37 -20.38
CA THR A 447 16.27 -12.23 -20.75
C THR A 447 15.51 -10.92 -20.96
N GLU A 448 14.19 -10.97 -21.00
CA GLU A 448 13.34 -9.76 -21.04
C GLU A 448 12.46 -9.75 -19.79
N VAL A 449 12.48 -8.66 -19.07
CA VAL A 449 11.70 -8.45 -17.84
C VAL A 449 11.01 -7.10 -17.87
N ILE A 450 9.88 -7.02 -17.20
CA ILE A 450 9.18 -5.75 -16.96
C ILE A 450 9.27 -5.49 -15.45
N GLU A 451 9.77 -4.31 -15.11
CA GLU A 451 9.89 -3.89 -13.72
C GLU A 451 9.23 -2.54 -13.51
N ARG A 452 8.66 -2.33 -12.32
CA ARG A 452 7.99 -1.11 -11.97
C ARG A 452 9.00 -0.10 -11.42
N HIS A 453 9.08 1.06 -12.05
CA HIS A 453 10.06 2.09 -11.78
C HIS A 453 9.48 3.28 -11.00
N ARG A 454 10.33 3.87 -10.14
CA ARG A 454 10.15 5.18 -9.51
C ARG A 454 11.51 5.85 -9.38
N HIS A 455 11.98 6.48 -10.49
CA HIS A 455 13.36 6.96 -10.60
C HIS A 455 13.42 8.36 -11.20
N ARG A 456 14.35 9.19 -10.67
CA ARG A 456 14.76 10.46 -11.24
C ARG A 456 16.19 10.40 -11.79
N GLN A 457 17.04 9.62 -11.15
CA GLN A 457 18.43 9.41 -11.50
C GLN A 457 18.63 7.92 -11.76
N LEU A 458 19.14 7.59 -12.93
CA LEU A 458 19.47 6.21 -13.32
C LEU A 458 20.59 6.13 -14.34
N GLU A 459 21.11 7.27 -14.84
CA GLU A 459 22.17 7.23 -15.81
C GLU A 459 23.50 6.93 -15.11
N ILE A 460 23.89 5.65 -15.14
CA ILE A 460 25.17 5.16 -14.68
C ILE A 460 26.11 5.22 -15.88
N GLY A 461 26.93 6.27 -15.96
CA GLY A 461 27.94 6.54 -16.99
C GLY A 461 27.72 5.86 -18.34
N ARG A 462 27.63 6.59 -19.42
CA ARG A 462 27.17 6.11 -20.76
C ARG A 462 27.79 4.79 -21.27
N ALA A 463 28.91 4.35 -20.68
CA ALA A 463 29.59 3.11 -21.07
C ALA A 463 29.09 1.85 -20.33
N SER A 464 28.43 1.95 -19.19
CA SER A 464 28.12 0.79 -18.32
C SER A 464 26.68 0.28 -18.40
N CYS A 465 25.72 1.13 -18.79
CA CYS A 465 24.32 0.72 -18.87
C CYS A 465 23.99 -0.33 -19.97
N ARG A 466 24.89 -0.48 -20.96
CA ARG A 466 24.72 -1.52 -22.00
C ARG A 466 25.37 -2.87 -21.66
N GLU A 467 26.17 -2.95 -20.63
CA GLU A 467 27.01 -4.14 -20.41
C GLU A 467 26.83 -4.86 -19.06
N ARG A 468 26.12 -4.28 -18.07
CA ARG A 468 26.08 -4.84 -16.72
C ARG A 468 24.73 -4.67 -16.02
N VAL A 469 23.67 -5.24 -16.57
CA VAL A 469 22.50 -5.63 -15.77
C VAL A 469 22.27 -7.12 -15.91
#